data_e6e914b486afd3c2a9cc63b9daeb3c17
#
_entry.id   e6e914b486afd3c2a9cc63b9daeb3c17
#
_cell.length_a   1.000
_cell.length_b   1.000
_cell.length_c   1.000
_cell.angle_alpha   90.00
_cell.angle_beta   90.00
_cell.angle_gamma   90.00
#
_symmetry.space_group_name_H-M   'P 1'
#
loop_
_entity.id
_entity.type
_entity.pdbx_description
1 polymer ?
#
loop_
_entity_poly.entity_id
_entity_poly.type
_entity_poly.pdbx_seq_one_letter_code
_entity_poly.pdbx_strand_id
1 'polypeptide(L)'
;MTPAYKRILLKVSGEALAGDNSFGIEPPFLQAVAKQIADVANTGIQIAIVVGGGNIFRGMAGAADGTDRVTADMMGMLGTMINALALSNAISRQGAKSKPYSAVSMPSVADTFTARDAKLALEDGFVVVLGGGIGNPFFTTDTASTLRAIELECDVVLKGTKVDGVYSEDPVNNPNAIRYDTVSYDEVIGKNLRVMDTAAFALARDNAMPIIVYALDDAAGLAGVLAGTTRSTRVGKPL
;
A
#
# COMPACT_ATOMS: atom_id res chain seq x y z
N MET A 1 11.00 8.44 23.14
CA MET A 1 11.87 8.05 22.01
C MET A 1 11.31 8.73 20.78
N THR A 2 12.15 9.38 20.00
CA THR A 2 11.71 9.94 18.69
C THR A 2 11.38 8.74 17.79
N PRO A 3 10.21 8.72 17.12
CA PRO A 3 9.88 7.62 16.22
C PRO A 3 10.92 7.53 15.09
N ALA A 4 11.26 6.30 14.67
CA ALA A 4 12.23 6.06 13.60
C ALA A 4 11.78 6.67 12.26
N TYR A 5 10.48 6.89 12.08
CA TYR A 5 9.86 7.43 10.88
C TYR A 5 8.90 8.56 11.25
N LYS A 6 8.94 9.67 10.51
CA LYS A 6 8.03 10.80 10.65
C LYS A 6 6.84 10.69 9.70
N ARG A 7 7.10 10.28 8.45
CA ARG A 7 6.09 10.14 7.40
C ARG A 7 6.26 8.82 6.69
N ILE A 8 5.19 8.05 6.62
CA ILE A 8 5.19 6.72 5.99
C ILE A 8 4.18 6.65 4.86
N LEU A 9 4.47 5.78 3.88
CA LEU A 9 3.46 5.34 2.94
C LEU A 9 3.11 3.88 3.23
N LEU A 10 1.84 3.60 3.52
CA LEU A 10 1.30 2.27 3.69
C LEU A 10 0.63 1.80 2.40
N LYS A 11 1.06 0.67 1.84
CA LYS A 11 0.36 0.02 0.74
C LYS A 11 -0.50 -1.12 1.27
N VAL A 12 -1.79 -1.01 1.04
CA VAL A 12 -2.78 -2.05 1.40
C VAL A 12 -3.28 -2.72 0.13
N SER A 13 -3.17 -4.05 0.02
CA SER A 13 -3.71 -4.77 -1.14
C SER A 13 -5.25 -4.82 -1.06
N GLY A 14 -5.93 -4.71 -2.21
CA GLY A 14 -7.40 -4.89 -2.23
C GLY A 14 -7.81 -6.27 -1.75
N GLU A 15 -7.04 -7.30 -2.10
CA GLU A 15 -7.29 -8.68 -1.67
C GLU A 15 -7.26 -8.85 -0.14
N ALA A 16 -6.45 -8.05 0.58
CA ALA A 16 -6.48 -8.03 2.03
C ALA A 16 -7.80 -7.47 2.55
N LEU A 17 -8.37 -6.44 1.89
CA LEU A 17 -9.67 -5.88 2.28
C LEU A 17 -10.86 -6.81 2.03
N ALA A 18 -10.70 -7.83 1.20
CA ALA A 18 -11.71 -8.88 1.02
C ALA A 18 -11.73 -9.90 2.17
N GLY A 19 -10.70 -9.91 3.04
CA GLY A 19 -10.54 -10.91 4.08
C GLY A 19 -10.49 -12.33 3.50
N ASP A 20 -11.37 -13.20 3.99
CA ASP A 20 -11.52 -14.58 3.49
C ASP A 20 -12.38 -14.68 2.23
N ASN A 21 -13.03 -13.59 1.81
CA ASN A 21 -13.86 -13.57 0.62
C ASN A 21 -12.99 -13.37 -0.64
N SER A 22 -13.49 -13.87 -1.78
CA SER A 22 -12.85 -13.68 -3.08
C SER A 22 -13.14 -12.31 -3.71
N PHE A 23 -14.14 -11.58 -3.21
CA PHE A 23 -14.64 -10.33 -3.77
C PHE A 23 -15.23 -9.42 -2.68
N GLY A 24 -15.19 -8.11 -2.92
CA GLY A 24 -15.80 -7.10 -2.07
C GLY A 24 -14.90 -6.65 -0.91
N ILE A 25 -15.50 -6.04 0.08
CA ILE A 25 -14.84 -5.53 1.28
C ILE A 25 -15.41 -6.26 2.48
N GLU A 26 -14.57 -6.89 3.29
CA GLU A 26 -14.98 -7.52 4.53
C GLU A 26 -14.99 -6.49 5.67
N PRO A 27 -16.16 -6.18 6.26
CA PRO A 27 -16.25 -5.10 7.23
C PRO A 27 -15.39 -5.31 8.50
N PRO A 28 -15.32 -6.49 9.13
CA PRO A 28 -14.46 -6.73 10.29
C PRO A 28 -12.99 -6.46 10.00
N PHE A 29 -12.47 -6.94 8.87
CA PHE A 29 -11.09 -6.73 8.47
C PHE A 29 -10.80 -5.25 8.18
N LEU A 30 -11.70 -4.58 7.45
CA LEU A 30 -11.59 -3.15 7.19
C LEU A 30 -11.50 -2.34 8.50
N GLN A 31 -12.34 -2.65 9.50
CA GLN A 31 -12.32 -1.97 10.80
C GLN A 31 -11.03 -2.25 11.58
N ALA A 32 -10.51 -3.49 11.53
CA ALA A 32 -9.26 -3.84 12.19
C ALA A 32 -8.06 -3.06 11.58
N VAL A 33 -7.98 -3.00 10.26
CA VAL A 33 -6.94 -2.23 9.55
C VAL A 33 -7.09 -0.73 9.84
N ALA A 34 -8.31 -0.19 9.78
CA ALA A 34 -8.58 1.22 10.06
C ALA A 34 -8.19 1.60 11.50
N LYS A 35 -8.44 0.70 12.47
CA LYS A 35 -8.03 0.92 13.86
C LYS A 35 -6.51 0.98 14.00
N GLN A 36 -5.77 0.06 13.42
CA GLN A 36 -4.30 0.07 13.46
C GLN A 36 -3.72 1.37 12.87
N ILE A 37 -4.30 1.85 11.75
CA ILE A 37 -3.90 3.09 11.11
C ILE A 37 -4.20 4.29 12.01
N ALA A 38 -5.41 4.35 12.60
CA ALA A 38 -5.81 5.44 13.48
C ALA A 38 -4.95 5.48 14.75
N ASP A 39 -4.68 4.32 15.36
CA ASP A 39 -3.83 4.23 16.55
C ASP A 39 -2.43 4.81 16.28
N VAL A 40 -1.81 4.48 15.12
CA VAL A 40 -0.50 5.01 14.73
C VAL A 40 -0.57 6.49 14.36
N ALA A 41 -1.57 6.92 13.59
CA ALA A 41 -1.74 8.33 13.23
C ALA A 41 -1.88 9.24 14.47
N ASN A 42 -2.59 8.77 15.49
CA ASN A 42 -2.78 9.49 16.76
C ASN A 42 -1.47 9.63 17.59
N THR A 43 -0.40 8.92 17.24
CA THR A 43 0.95 9.15 17.82
C THR A 43 1.70 10.31 17.17
N GLY A 44 1.14 10.92 16.12
CA GLY A 44 1.76 12.01 15.35
C GLY A 44 2.55 11.58 14.12
N ILE A 45 2.55 10.29 13.79
CA ILE A 45 3.14 9.80 12.54
C ILE A 45 2.21 10.17 11.37
N GLN A 46 2.76 10.80 10.33
CA GLN A 46 2.04 11.16 9.12
C GLN A 46 1.90 9.93 8.22
N ILE A 47 0.67 9.59 7.81
CA ILE A 47 0.39 8.37 7.07
C ILE A 47 -0.28 8.69 5.73
N ALA A 48 0.38 8.36 4.63
CA ALA A 48 -0.23 8.24 3.32
C ALA A 48 -0.50 6.77 3.01
N ILE A 49 -1.62 6.47 2.36
CA ILE A 49 -2.04 5.11 2.04
C ILE A 49 -2.32 5.00 0.56
N VAL A 50 -1.75 4.00 -0.10
CA VAL A 50 -2.17 3.55 -1.43
C VAL A 50 -2.91 2.24 -1.28
N VAL A 51 -4.14 2.17 -1.80
CA VAL A 51 -4.96 0.99 -1.71
C VAL A 51 -5.13 0.32 -3.08
N GLY A 52 -5.05 -1.02 -3.11
CA GLY A 52 -5.32 -1.82 -4.32
C GLY A 52 -6.81 -1.96 -4.61
N GLY A 53 -7.17 -2.43 -5.80
CA GLY A 53 -8.55 -2.63 -6.27
C GLY A 53 -8.89 -4.08 -6.65
N GLY A 54 -7.97 -5.03 -6.42
CA GLY A 54 -8.12 -6.41 -6.91
C GLY A 54 -9.28 -7.22 -6.32
N ASN A 55 -9.83 -6.78 -5.18
CA ASN A 55 -11.04 -7.33 -4.58
C ASN A 55 -12.34 -6.80 -5.23
N ILE A 56 -12.26 -5.72 -5.99
CA ILE A 56 -13.41 -5.12 -6.70
C ILE A 56 -13.35 -5.49 -8.18
N PHE A 57 -12.17 -5.30 -8.80
CA PHE A 57 -11.95 -5.62 -10.20
C PHE A 57 -10.49 -5.95 -10.47
N ARG A 58 -10.24 -7.03 -11.21
CA ARG A 58 -8.89 -7.45 -11.64
C ARG A 58 -8.72 -7.16 -13.12
N GLY A 59 -8.00 -6.09 -13.47
CA GLY A 59 -7.79 -5.63 -14.84
C GLY A 59 -7.26 -6.70 -15.79
N MET A 60 -6.27 -7.51 -15.34
CA MET A 60 -5.73 -8.61 -16.16
C MET A 60 -6.74 -9.74 -16.41
N ALA A 61 -7.61 -10.07 -15.44
CA ALA A 61 -8.66 -11.06 -15.64
C ALA A 61 -9.75 -10.51 -16.58
N GLY A 62 -10.12 -9.22 -16.43
CA GLY A 62 -11.07 -8.57 -17.35
C GLY A 62 -10.55 -8.47 -18.78
N ALA A 63 -9.25 -8.24 -18.97
CA ALA A 63 -8.64 -8.24 -20.30
C ALA A 63 -8.67 -9.66 -20.94
N ALA A 64 -8.58 -10.73 -20.15
CA ALA A 64 -8.72 -12.10 -20.64
C ALA A 64 -10.16 -12.41 -21.14
N ASP A 65 -11.17 -11.69 -20.63
CA ASP A 65 -12.58 -11.83 -21.06
C ASP A 65 -12.94 -10.95 -22.29
N GLY A 66 -11.94 -10.39 -22.98
CA GLY A 66 -12.12 -9.61 -24.21
C GLY A 66 -12.21 -8.10 -24.00
N THR A 67 -12.12 -7.59 -22.79
CA THR A 67 -11.96 -6.15 -22.50
C THR A 67 -10.53 -5.71 -22.87
N ASP A 68 -10.38 -4.61 -23.58
CA ASP A 68 -9.05 -4.08 -23.86
C ASP A 68 -8.30 -3.68 -22.57
N ARG A 69 -6.98 -3.77 -22.61
CA ARG A 69 -6.12 -3.57 -21.43
C ARG A 69 -6.28 -2.17 -20.80
N VAL A 70 -6.42 -1.14 -21.60
CA VAL A 70 -6.55 0.25 -21.10
C VAL A 70 -7.85 0.40 -20.32
N THR A 71 -8.97 -0.05 -20.91
CA THR A 71 -10.28 -0.05 -20.25
C THR A 71 -10.27 -0.89 -18.96
N ALA A 72 -9.68 -2.09 -18.99
CA ALA A 72 -9.58 -2.95 -17.81
C ALA A 72 -8.77 -2.30 -16.68
N ASP A 73 -7.66 -1.64 -17.00
CA ASP A 73 -6.85 -0.91 -16.00
C ASP A 73 -7.60 0.30 -15.44
N MET A 74 -8.38 1.03 -16.27
CA MET A 74 -9.25 2.13 -15.79
C MET A 74 -10.32 1.63 -14.83
N MET A 75 -10.97 0.49 -15.13
CA MET A 75 -11.92 -0.15 -14.21
C MET A 75 -11.24 -0.55 -12.89
N GLY A 76 -10.02 -1.08 -12.94
CA GLY A 76 -9.21 -1.36 -11.76
C GLY A 76 -8.91 -0.12 -10.93
N MET A 77 -8.60 1.02 -11.57
CA MET A 77 -8.40 2.30 -10.89
C MET A 77 -9.68 2.76 -10.17
N LEU A 78 -10.86 2.62 -10.78
CA LEU A 78 -12.13 2.90 -10.11
C LEU A 78 -12.37 1.96 -8.94
N GLY A 79 -11.99 0.68 -9.05
CA GLY A 79 -12.01 -0.27 -7.94
C GLY A 79 -11.17 0.19 -6.74
N THR A 80 -10.00 0.80 -6.99
CA THR A 80 -9.19 1.36 -5.90
C THR A 80 -9.89 2.54 -5.22
N MET A 81 -10.69 3.33 -5.95
CA MET A 81 -11.43 4.45 -5.36
C MET A 81 -12.54 3.98 -4.42
N ILE A 82 -13.24 2.89 -4.76
CA ILE A 82 -14.21 2.27 -3.84
C ILE A 82 -13.54 1.91 -2.52
N ASN A 83 -12.38 1.25 -2.57
CA ASN A 83 -11.62 0.88 -1.38
C ASN A 83 -11.07 2.11 -0.62
N ALA A 84 -10.61 3.14 -1.33
CA ALA A 84 -10.11 4.36 -0.72
C ALA A 84 -11.19 5.10 0.09
N LEU A 85 -12.39 5.20 -0.45
CA LEU A 85 -13.53 5.80 0.23
C LEU A 85 -13.94 4.98 1.47
N ALA A 86 -14.03 3.66 1.34
CA ALA A 86 -14.37 2.77 2.43
C ALA A 86 -13.35 2.85 3.57
N LEU A 87 -12.05 2.80 3.24
CA LEU A 87 -10.97 2.86 4.22
C LEU A 87 -10.89 4.24 4.90
N SER A 88 -11.00 5.33 4.15
CA SER A 88 -11.00 6.69 4.69
C SER A 88 -12.17 6.90 5.68
N ASN A 89 -13.37 6.45 5.33
CA ASN A 89 -14.51 6.50 6.22
C ASN A 89 -14.31 5.63 7.48
N ALA A 90 -13.76 4.44 7.34
CA ALA A 90 -13.47 3.56 8.47
C ALA A 90 -12.44 4.18 9.42
N ILE A 91 -11.35 4.79 8.90
CA ILE A 91 -10.33 5.50 9.70
C ILE A 91 -10.97 6.66 10.46
N SER A 92 -11.82 7.45 9.81
CA SER A 92 -12.53 8.56 10.48
C SER A 92 -13.41 8.08 11.62
N ARG A 93 -14.07 6.93 11.47
CA ARG A 93 -14.87 6.30 12.55
C ARG A 93 -14.03 5.78 13.71
N GLN A 94 -12.73 5.54 13.51
CA GLN A 94 -11.78 5.20 14.57
C GLN A 94 -11.15 6.44 15.24
N GLY A 95 -11.60 7.65 14.91
CA GLY A 95 -11.20 8.88 15.58
C GLY A 95 -9.96 9.58 15.01
N ALA A 96 -9.41 9.11 13.88
CA ALA A 96 -8.37 9.84 13.16
C ALA A 96 -8.97 10.65 12.01
N LYS A 97 -8.41 11.83 11.72
CA LYS A 97 -8.80 12.61 10.53
C LYS A 97 -8.35 11.85 9.28
N SER A 98 -9.20 11.71 8.28
CA SER A 98 -8.83 11.06 7.02
C SER A 98 -9.40 11.80 5.82
N LYS A 99 -8.62 11.80 4.72
CA LYS A 99 -8.98 12.48 3.47
C LYS A 99 -8.63 11.61 2.26
N PRO A 100 -9.64 11.25 1.41
CA PRO A 100 -9.37 10.52 0.18
C PRO A 100 -8.97 11.48 -0.94
N TYR A 101 -8.00 11.03 -1.77
CA TYR A 101 -7.60 11.69 -3.01
C TYR A 101 -7.66 10.71 -4.17
N SER A 102 -7.93 11.22 -5.37
CA SER A 102 -7.95 10.44 -6.60
C SER A 102 -6.89 10.91 -7.59
N ALA A 103 -6.13 9.97 -8.15
CA ALA A 103 -5.23 10.25 -9.26
C ALA A 103 -5.97 10.55 -10.58
N VAL A 104 -7.21 10.08 -10.70
CA VAL A 104 -8.12 10.41 -11.82
C VAL A 104 -9.07 11.49 -11.35
N SER A 105 -9.27 12.55 -12.14
CA SER A 105 -10.14 13.66 -11.76
C SER A 105 -11.59 13.19 -11.63
N MET A 106 -12.14 13.25 -10.42
CA MET A 106 -13.53 12.94 -10.10
C MET A 106 -14.03 13.81 -8.92
N PRO A 107 -14.14 15.13 -9.12
CA PRO A 107 -14.29 16.11 -8.04
C PRO A 107 -15.58 15.95 -7.20
N SER A 108 -16.60 15.28 -7.71
CA SER A 108 -17.81 14.94 -6.94
C SER A 108 -17.61 13.77 -5.97
N VAL A 109 -16.47 13.06 -6.03
CA VAL A 109 -16.20 11.85 -5.23
C VAL A 109 -15.04 12.07 -4.27
N ALA A 110 -13.93 12.64 -4.76
CA ALA A 110 -12.73 12.90 -3.99
C ALA A 110 -11.92 14.04 -4.63
N ASP A 111 -11.10 14.71 -3.83
CA ASP A 111 -10.18 15.71 -4.36
C ASP A 111 -9.18 15.06 -5.34
N THR A 112 -8.85 15.79 -6.41
CA THR A 112 -7.79 15.36 -7.33
C THR A 112 -6.45 15.44 -6.62
N PHE A 113 -5.66 14.38 -6.70
CA PHE A 113 -4.36 14.33 -6.07
C PHE A 113 -3.41 15.37 -6.67
N THR A 114 -2.82 16.16 -5.80
CA THR A 114 -1.57 16.87 -6.03
C THR A 114 -0.63 16.60 -4.87
N ALA A 115 0.68 16.46 -5.15
CA ALA A 115 1.66 16.23 -4.09
C ALA A 115 1.65 17.35 -3.04
N ARG A 116 1.43 18.61 -3.48
CA ARG A 116 1.35 19.78 -2.61
C ARG A 116 0.19 19.67 -1.63
N ASP A 117 -1.03 19.45 -2.12
CA ASP A 117 -2.22 19.43 -1.27
C ASP A 117 -2.24 18.23 -0.32
N ALA A 118 -1.75 17.08 -0.81
CA ALA A 118 -1.61 15.89 0.02
C ALA A 118 -0.55 16.07 1.13
N LYS A 119 0.59 16.74 0.87
CA LYS A 119 1.57 17.08 1.91
C LYS A 119 0.98 18.01 2.96
N LEU A 120 0.25 19.05 2.56
CA LEU A 120 -0.43 19.95 3.49
C LEU A 120 -1.44 19.18 4.35
N ALA A 121 -2.24 18.29 3.76
CA ALA A 121 -3.18 17.47 4.52
C ALA A 121 -2.46 16.57 5.55
N LEU A 122 -1.32 15.96 5.19
CA LEU A 122 -0.49 15.17 6.13
C LEU A 122 0.03 16.04 7.29
N GLU A 123 0.47 17.26 7.00
CA GLU A 123 0.95 18.23 8.00
C GLU A 123 -0.16 18.70 8.94
N ASP A 124 -1.40 18.81 8.43
CA ASP A 124 -2.62 19.11 9.20
C ASP A 124 -3.17 17.90 9.99
N GLY A 125 -2.44 16.78 9.99
CA GLY A 125 -2.76 15.56 10.73
C GLY A 125 -3.84 14.68 10.09
N PHE A 126 -4.11 14.84 8.80
CA PHE A 126 -4.97 13.90 8.07
C PHE A 126 -4.18 12.65 7.66
N VAL A 127 -4.79 11.49 7.79
CA VAL A 127 -4.40 10.30 7.05
C VAL A 127 -4.86 10.49 5.61
N VAL A 128 -3.94 10.48 4.65
CA VAL A 128 -4.22 10.67 3.23
C VAL A 128 -4.41 9.32 2.56
N VAL A 129 -5.58 9.05 1.98
CA VAL A 129 -5.89 7.78 1.31
C VAL A 129 -5.98 8.00 -0.19
N LEU A 130 -5.08 7.35 -0.93
CA LEU A 130 -4.85 7.56 -2.36
C LEU A 130 -5.46 6.42 -3.19
N GLY A 131 -6.43 6.76 -4.02
CA GLY A 131 -7.01 5.87 -5.03
C GLY A 131 -6.69 6.33 -6.46
N GLY A 132 -7.12 5.55 -7.45
CA GLY A 132 -6.85 5.81 -8.87
C GLY A 132 -5.44 5.44 -9.33
N GLY A 133 -4.65 4.74 -8.50
CA GLY A 133 -3.29 4.34 -8.84
C GLY A 133 -2.39 5.54 -9.15
N ILE A 134 -1.73 5.53 -10.32
CA ILE A 134 -0.99 6.69 -10.83
C ILE A 134 -1.81 7.54 -11.83
N GLY A 135 -3.05 7.12 -12.13
CA GLY A 135 -3.91 7.78 -13.12
C GLY A 135 -3.68 7.32 -14.56
N ASN A 136 -2.76 6.38 -14.79
CA ASN A 136 -2.42 5.86 -16.11
C ASN A 136 -2.49 4.32 -16.13
N PRO A 137 -2.93 3.71 -17.28
CA PRO A 137 -2.92 2.27 -17.46
C PRO A 137 -1.49 1.70 -17.49
N PHE A 138 -1.37 0.37 -17.45
CA PHE A 138 -0.13 -0.42 -17.48
C PHE A 138 0.71 -0.40 -16.20
N PHE A 139 0.31 0.33 -15.17
CA PHE A 139 0.99 0.37 -13.88
C PHE A 139 0.15 -0.27 -12.78
N THR A 140 0.82 -0.87 -11.82
CA THR A 140 0.15 -1.44 -10.65
C THR A 140 0.09 -0.44 -9.48
N THR A 141 -0.63 -0.81 -8.43
CA THR A 141 -0.64 -0.03 -7.18
C THR A 141 0.66 -0.16 -6.39
N ASP A 142 1.54 -1.11 -6.71
CA ASP A 142 2.89 -1.17 -6.13
C ASP A 142 3.77 -0.05 -6.70
N THR A 143 3.76 0.15 -8.04
CA THR A 143 4.40 1.32 -8.67
C THR A 143 3.80 2.63 -8.13
N ALA A 144 2.46 2.70 -7.99
CA ALA A 144 1.80 3.87 -7.43
C ALA A 144 2.29 4.15 -6.00
N SER A 145 2.43 3.12 -5.16
CA SER A 145 2.89 3.32 -3.77
C SER A 145 4.29 3.89 -3.69
N THR A 146 5.20 3.38 -4.52
CA THR A 146 6.58 3.91 -4.57
C THR A 146 6.62 5.34 -5.08
N LEU A 147 5.89 5.65 -6.16
CA LEU A 147 5.81 7.00 -6.71
C LEU A 147 5.26 8.00 -5.68
N ARG A 148 4.13 7.69 -5.06
CA ARG A 148 3.50 8.56 -4.07
C ARG A 148 4.37 8.75 -2.82
N ALA A 149 5.10 7.71 -2.39
CA ALA A 149 6.04 7.83 -1.29
C ALA A 149 7.14 8.85 -1.59
N ILE A 150 7.68 8.83 -2.80
CA ILE A 150 8.72 9.78 -3.24
C ILE A 150 8.14 11.20 -3.34
N GLU A 151 6.99 11.39 -4.01
CA GLU A 151 6.32 12.68 -4.15
C GLU A 151 5.94 13.32 -2.82
N LEU A 152 5.55 12.49 -1.84
CA LEU A 152 5.14 12.94 -0.51
C LEU A 152 6.31 13.02 0.48
N GLU A 153 7.54 12.70 0.05
CA GLU A 153 8.74 12.71 0.89
C GLU A 153 8.58 11.80 2.12
N CYS A 154 8.08 10.58 1.88
CA CYS A 154 7.97 9.57 2.92
C CYS A 154 9.34 8.97 3.25
N ASP A 155 9.52 8.56 4.51
CA ASP A 155 10.75 7.92 4.98
C ASP A 155 10.84 6.44 4.54
N VAL A 156 9.69 5.80 4.29
CA VAL A 156 9.59 4.37 3.99
C VAL A 156 8.26 4.03 3.33
N VAL A 157 8.26 3.01 2.47
CA VAL A 157 7.06 2.31 1.99
C VAL A 157 6.87 1.05 2.83
N LEU A 158 5.71 0.92 3.47
CA LEU A 158 5.29 -0.28 4.19
C LEU A 158 4.32 -1.06 3.32
N LYS A 159 4.69 -2.26 2.89
CA LYS A 159 3.81 -3.14 2.12
C LYS A 159 3.18 -4.19 3.03
N GLY A 160 1.92 -3.99 3.38
CA GLY A 160 1.11 -4.98 4.06
C GLY A 160 0.64 -6.08 3.09
N THR A 161 0.97 -7.32 3.38
CA THR A 161 0.65 -8.51 2.57
C THR A 161 0.06 -9.63 3.43
N LYS A 162 -0.21 -10.79 2.82
CA LYS A 162 -0.60 -12.02 3.54
C LYS A 162 0.61 -12.82 4.06
N VAL A 163 1.85 -12.42 3.71
CA VAL A 163 3.08 -13.07 4.17
C VAL A 163 3.95 -12.09 4.94
N ASP A 164 4.76 -12.59 5.87
CA ASP A 164 5.54 -11.80 6.83
C ASP A 164 6.89 -11.31 6.27
N GLY A 165 7.07 -11.29 4.95
CA GLY A 165 8.28 -10.80 4.32
C GLY A 165 8.50 -11.25 2.89
N VAL A 166 9.71 -11.05 2.40
CA VAL A 166 10.19 -11.52 1.10
C VAL A 166 10.88 -12.88 1.29
N TYR A 167 10.55 -13.82 0.42
CA TYR A 167 11.07 -15.18 0.45
C TYR A 167 11.84 -15.51 -0.83
N SER A 168 12.74 -16.50 -0.76
CA SER A 168 13.48 -17.01 -1.91
C SER A 168 12.57 -17.60 -3.00
N GLU A 169 11.40 -18.12 -2.57
CA GLU A 169 10.33 -18.68 -3.39
C GLU A 169 9.00 -18.44 -2.70
N ASP A 170 7.88 -18.78 -3.34
CA ASP A 170 6.57 -18.67 -2.72
C ASP A 170 6.43 -19.61 -1.52
N PRO A 171 6.30 -19.12 -0.27
CA PRO A 171 6.24 -19.96 0.92
C PRO A 171 4.95 -20.79 1.01
N VAL A 172 3.90 -20.45 0.26
CA VAL A 172 2.66 -21.23 0.20
C VAL A 172 2.89 -22.52 -0.60
N ASN A 173 3.68 -22.45 -1.66
CA ASN A 173 3.97 -23.57 -2.55
C ASN A 173 5.25 -24.33 -2.15
N ASN A 174 6.20 -23.68 -1.48
CA ASN A 174 7.44 -24.29 -1.00
C ASN A 174 7.66 -24.03 0.49
N PRO A 175 7.40 -25.02 1.37
CA PRO A 175 7.64 -24.89 2.81
C PRO A 175 9.12 -24.65 3.21
N ASN A 176 10.06 -24.93 2.29
CA ASN A 176 11.49 -24.70 2.50
C ASN A 176 11.96 -23.32 2.02
N ALA A 177 11.04 -22.45 1.56
CA ALA A 177 11.36 -21.09 1.17
C ALA A 177 12.00 -20.32 2.32
N ILE A 178 13.14 -19.69 2.05
CA ILE A 178 13.91 -18.95 3.05
C ILE A 178 13.43 -17.48 3.03
N ARG A 179 12.99 -16.97 4.18
CA ARG A 179 12.66 -15.55 4.34
C ARG A 179 13.95 -14.74 4.46
N TYR A 180 13.99 -13.61 3.79
CA TYR A 180 15.05 -12.62 3.95
C TYR A 180 14.70 -11.65 5.09
N ASP A 181 15.65 -11.34 5.95
CA ASP A 181 15.51 -10.20 6.89
C ASP A 181 15.79 -8.88 6.18
N THR A 182 16.80 -8.88 5.32
CA THR A 182 17.15 -7.75 4.44
C THR A 182 17.53 -8.29 3.08
N VAL A 183 17.15 -7.59 2.02
CA VAL A 183 17.51 -7.92 0.64
C VAL A 183 17.73 -6.64 -0.16
N SER A 184 18.71 -6.62 -1.07
CA SER A 184 18.97 -5.46 -1.92
C SER A 184 17.96 -5.37 -3.07
N TYR A 185 17.78 -4.17 -3.64
CA TYR A 185 16.94 -3.97 -4.83
C TYR A 185 17.44 -4.81 -6.02
N ASP A 186 18.75 -4.86 -6.24
CA ASP A 186 19.33 -5.61 -7.35
C ASP A 186 19.12 -7.13 -7.19
N GLU A 187 19.16 -7.63 -5.96
CA GLU A 187 18.87 -9.03 -5.68
C GLU A 187 17.39 -9.37 -5.88
N VAL A 188 16.48 -8.53 -5.42
CA VAL A 188 15.02 -8.71 -5.63
C VAL A 188 14.70 -8.72 -7.11
N ILE A 189 15.24 -7.76 -7.87
CA ILE A 189 15.04 -7.66 -9.33
C ILE A 189 15.71 -8.84 -10.04
N GLY A 190 16.98 -9.12 -9.74
CA GLY A 190 17.76 -10.16 -10.40
C GLY A 190 17.22 -11.57 -10.17
N LYS A 191 16.71 -11.85 -8.97
CA LYS A 191 16.08 -13.14 -8.62
C LYS A 191 14.59 -13.19 -8.95
N ASN A 192 14.00 -12.10 -9.49
CA ASN A 192 12.57 -11.97 -9.80
C ASN A 192 11.68 -12.38 -8.60
N LEU A 193 12.00 -11.88 -7.40
CA LEU A 193 11.21 -12.12 -6.20
C LEU A 193 9.89 -11.36 -6.30
N ARG A 194 8.78 -12.09 -6.50
CA ARG A 194 7.47 -11.56 -6.92
C ARG A 194 6.66 -10.90 -5.78
N VAL A 195 7.29 -10.09 -4.97
CA VAL A 195 6.59 -9.40 -3.89
C VAL A 195 6.04 -8.04 -4.33
N MET A 196 6.65 -7.40 -5.33
CA MET A 196 6.17 -6.18 -6.01
C MET A 196 6.53 -6.28 -7.50
N ASP A 197 5.95 -5.39 -8.33
CA ASP A 197 6.40 -5.32 -9.72
C ASP A 197 7.80 -4.69 -9.86
N THR A 198 8.48 -5.05 -10.94
CA THR A 198 9.87 -4.62 -11.21
C THR A 198 9.98 -3.10 -11.33
N ALA A 199 8.96 -2.42 -11.88
CA ALA A 199 8.97 -0.98 -12.03
C ALA A 199 8.95 -0.27 -10.66
N ALA A 200 8.19 -0.81 -9.69
CA ALA A 200 8.17 -0.31 -8.32
C ALA A 200 9.54 -0.41 -7.65
N PHE A 201 10.21 -1.55 -7.79
CA PHE A 201 11.58 -1.74 -7.23
C PHE A 201 12.62 -0.87 -7.92
N ALA A 202 12.58 -0.74 -9.25
CA ALA A 202 13.49 0.12 -9.99
C ALA A 202 13.35 1.59 -9.55
N LEU A 203 12.11 2.08 -9.44
CA LEU A 203 11.81 3.43 -8.98
C LEU A 203 12.28 3.64 -7.52
N ALA A 204 12.06 2.66 -6.64
CA ALA A 204 12.51 2.72 -5.25
C ALA A 204 14.04 2.75 -5.15
N ARG A 205 14.74 1.92 -5.93
CA ARG A 205 16.21 1.89 -6.00
C ARG A 205 16.79 3.23 -6.42
N ASP A 206 16.29 3.78 -7.53
CA ASP A 206 16.80 5.00 -8.12
C ASP A 206 16.60 6.24 -7.22
N ASN A 207 15.61 6.17 -6.32
CA ASN A 207 15.32 7.21 -5.33
C ASN A 207 15.73 6.84 -3.89
N ALA A 208 16.41 5.72 -3.70
CA ALA A 208 16.82 5.21 -2.39
C ALA A 208 15.66 5.09 -1.37
N MET A 209 14.42 4.82 -1.85
CA MET A 209 13.21 4.70 -1.04
C MET A 209 13.14 3.32 -0.37
N PRO A 210 13.31 3.20 0.95
CA PRO A 210 13.25 1.90 1.62
C PRO A 210 11.84 1.29 1.53
N ILE A 211 11.78 -0.04 1.41
CA ILE A 211 10.52 -0.77 1.44
C ILE A 211 10.58 -1.80 2.58
N ILE A 212 9.53 -1.91 3.37
CA ILE A 212 9.36 -2.96 4.37
C ILE A 212 8.13 -3.78 4.01
N VAL A 213 8.33 -5.10 3.88
CA VAL A 213 7.25 -6.07 3.61
C VAL A 213 6.91 -6.81 4.89
N TYR A 214 5.63 -6.86 5.27
CA TYR A 214 5.18 -7.49 6.51
C TYR A 214 3.76 -8.07 6.36
N ALA A 215 3.36 -8.95 7.29
CA ALA A 215 2.00 -9.49 7.33
C ALA A 215 1.03 -8.45 7.94
N LEU A 216 0.00 -8.08 7.17
CA LEU A 216 -0.97 -7.06 7.58
C LEU A 216 -1.87 -7.49 8.73
N ASP A 217 -2.06 -8.81 8.90
CA ASP A 217 -2.84 -9.46 9.97
C ASP A 217 -2.02 -9.79 11.21
N ASP A 218 -0.72 -9.42 11.26
CA ASP A 218 0.11 -9.59 12.46
C ASP A 218 -0.52 -8.87 13.67
N ALA A 219 -0.52 -9.54 14.81
CA ALA A 219 -1.13 -9.02 16.04
C ALA A 219 -0.51 -7.70 16.54
N ALA A 220 0.80 -7.49 16.31
CA ALA A 220 1.49 -6.24 16.61
C ALA A 220 1.25 -5.18 15.54
N GLY A 221 0.78 -5.60 14.35
CA GLY A 221 0.33 -4.77 13.24
C GLY A 221 1.32 -3.69 12.82
N LEU A 222 0.78 -2.59 12.33
CA LEU A 222 1.54 -1.43 11.85
C LEU A 222 2.46 -0.84 12.94
N ALA A 223 2.01 -0.78 14.17
CA ALA A 223 2.81 -0.26 15.29
C ALA A 223 4.06 -1.12 15.56
N GLY A 224 3.92 -2.44 15.49
CA GLY A 224 5.04 -3.38 15.67
C GLY A 224 6.08 -3.27 14.56
N VAL A 225 5.66 -3.06 13.31
CA VAL A 225 6.58 -2.83 12.18
C VAL A 225 7.39 -1.55 12.39
N LEU A 226 6.74 -0.48 12.81
CA LEU A 226 7.40 0.81 13.07
C LEU A 226 8.34 0.76 14.27
N ALA A 227 8.04 -0.09 15.26
CA ALA A 227 8.89 -0.36 16.42
C ALA A 227 10.01 -1.38 16.13
N GLY A 228 10.01 -2.03 14.97
CA GLY A 228 10.96 -3.09 14.62
C GLY A 228 10.76 -4.40 15.42
N THR A 229 9.57 -4.65 15.96
CA THR A 229 9.25 -5.84 16.76
C THR A 229 8.49 -6.91 15.98
N THR A 230 7.90 -6.56 14.83
CA THR A 230 7.21 -7.48 13.93
C THR A 230 8.17 -8.10 12.91
N ARG A 231 7.96 -9.37 12.60
CA ARG A 231 8.70 -10.04 11.52
C ARG A 231 8.40 -9.35 10.19
N SER A 232 9.46 -8.99 9.48
CA SER A 232 9.35 -8.25 8.23
C SER A 232 10.62 -8.45 7.40
N THR A 233 10.57 -8.08 6.14
CA THR A 233 11.76 -7.96 5.29
C THR A 233 11.97 -6.52 4.88
N ARG A 234 13.18 -6.01 5.07
CA ARG A 234 13.60 -4.72 4.53
C ARG A 234 14.21 -4.90 3.15
N VAL A 235 13.69 -4.17 2.16
CA VAL A 235 14.28 -4.06 0.82
C VAL A 235 15.00 -2.72 0.71
N GLY A 236 16.27 -2.74 0.30
CA GLY A 236 17.12 -1.56 0.19
C GLY A 236 18.40 -1.66 1.02
N LYS A 237 19.03 -0.51 1.26
CA LYS A 237 20.24 -0.48 2.11
C LYS A 237 19.87 -0.80 3.57
N PRO A 238 20.71 -1.55 4.29
CA PRO A 238 20.61 -1.65 5.75
C PRO A 238 20.55 -0.24 6.40
N LEU A 239 19.91 -0.15 7.57
CA LEU A 239 19.94 1.08 8.37
C LEU A 239 21.33 1.37 8.88
#